data_fcf135a70ad4a14048bd94ca3e12cf8b
#
_entry.id   fcf135a70ad4a14048bd94ca3e12cf8b
#
_cell.length_a   1.000
_cell.length_b   1.000
_cell.length_c   1.000
_cell.angle_alpha   90.00
_cell.angle_beta   90.00
_cell.angle_gamma   90.00
#
_symmetry.space_group_name_H-M   'P 1'
#
loop_
_entity.id
_entity.type
_entity.pdbx_description
1 polymer ?
#
loop_
_entity_poly.entity_id
_entity_poly.type
_entity_poly.pdbx_seq_one_letter_code
_entity_poly.pdbx_strand_id
1 'polypeptide(L)'
;MALSISYDELLRYTSAERDKWRAWLGANTGAIDAVVQPGSRLPTVGKLIDHIFLVERRHVQRLRGEDLSVTTGLSGSNAPPLFEYGASVRRELEQLARDLDEEEADQLRSIYVRDQHWTMTPRKLLFHILVHEVRHWAQIALAVRLAGFEPPGDHDLFFSNALR
;
A
#
# COMPACT_ATOMS: atom_id res chain seq x y z
N MET A 1 -22.41 -21.49 -4.38
CA MET A 1 -21.11 -20.86 -4.71
C MET A 1 -20.99 -19.60 -3.87
N ALA A 2 -19.99 -19.48 -2.99
CA ALA A 2 -19.77 -18.25 -2.23
C ALA A 2 -19.04 -17.26 -3.15
N LEU A 3 -19.53 -16.03 -3.23
CA LEU A 3 -18.79 -14.94 -3.87
C LEU A 3 -17.63 -14.52 -2.95
N SER A 4 -16.40 -14.62 -3.44
CA SER A 4 -15.21 -14.24 -2.70
C SER A 4 -14.21 -13.59 -3.64
N ILE A 5 -13.51 -12.58 -3.15
CA ILE A 5 -12.33 -12.01 -3.81
C ILE A 5 -11.12 -12.73 -3.25
N SER A 6 -10.31 -13.32 -4.10
CA SER A 6 -9.06 -13.95 -3.70
C SER A 6 -7.99 -12.90 -3.38
N TYR A 7 -6.98 -13.32 -2.62
CA TYR A 7 -5.81 -12.46 -2.34
C TYR A 7 -5.12 -12.02 -3.64
N ASP A 8 -4.96 -12.94 -4.60
CA ASP A 8 -4.29 -12.65 -5.88
C ASP A 8 -5.07 -11.66 -6.73
N GLU A 9 -6.40 -11.72 -6.72
CA GLU A 9 -7.22 -10.72 -7.42
C GLU A 9 -7.04 -9.34 -6.82
N LEU A 10 -7.10 -9.22 -5.49
CA LEU A 10 -6.89 -7.95 -4.80
C LEU A 10 -5.46 -7.43 -4.97
N LEU A 11 -4.46 -8.33 -4.97
CA LEU A 11 -3.06 -7.99 -5.24
C LEU A 11 -2.88 -7.43 -6.66
N ARG A 12 -3.47 -8.08 -7.67
CA ARG A 12 -3.44 -7.56 -9.05
C ARG A 12 -4.10 -6.20 -9.17
N TYR A 13 -5.25 -6.01 -8.51
CA TYR A 13 -5.94 -4.72 -8.50
C TYR A 13 -5.06 -3.61 -7.90
N THR A 14 -4.50 -3.83 -6.72
CA THR A 14 -3.64 -2.83 -6.06
C THR A 14 -2.35 -2.56 -6.84
N SER A 15 -1.79 -3.57 -7.50
CA SER A 15 -0.60 -3.39 -8.35
C SER A 15 -0.92 -2.54 -9.59
N ALA A 16 -2.07 -2.77 -10.24
CA ALA A 16 -2.53 -1.94 -11.35
C ALA A 16 -2.78 -0.48 -10.92
N GLU A 17 -3.33 -0.25 -9.73
CA GLU A 17 -3.51 1.09 -9.18
C GLU A 17 -2.16 1.79 -8.94
N ARG A 18 -1.15 1.08 -8.42
CA ARG A 18 0.22 1.63 -8.28
C ARG A 18 0.80 2.08 -9.61
N ASP A 19 0.65 1.28 -10.65
CA ASP A 19 1.18 1.60 -11.98
C ASP A 19 0.50 2.84 -12.57
N LYS A 20 -0.82 3.00 -12.38
CA LYS A 20 -1.54 4.21 -12.76
C LYS A 20 -1.00 5.45 -12.03
N TRP A 21 -0.87 5.38 -10.72
CA TRP A 21 -0.36 6.49 -9.91
C TRP A 21 1.09 6.81 -10.22
N ARG A 22 1.94 5.79 -10.44
CA ARG A 22 3.33 5.97 -10.85
C ARG A 22 3.44 6.73 -12.17
N ALA A 23 2.70 6.31 -13.19
CA ALA A 23 2.70 6.95 -14.49
C ALA A 23 2.17 8.39 -14.42
N TRP A 24 1.05 8.58 -13.70
CA TRP A 24 0.42 9.88 -13.56
C TRP A 24 1.29 10.89 -12.78
N LEU A 25 1.89 10.50 -11.66
CA LEU A 25 2.80 11.35 -10.89
C LEU A 25 4.09 11.65 -11.65
N GLY A 26 4.53 10.76 -12.54
CA GLY A 26 5.64 11.02 -13.45
C GLY A 26 5.34 12.15 -14.43
N ALA A 27 4.08 12.28 -14.87
CA ALA A 27 3.63 13.36 -15.74
C ALA A 27 3.20 14.63 -14.98
N ASN A 28 2.83 14.51 -13.70
CA ASN A 28 2.31 15.60 -12.85
C ASN A 28 3.18 15.77 -11.61
N THR A 29 4.47 16.07 -11.79
CA THR A 29 5.48 16.06 -10.73
C THR A 29 5.15 16.98 -9.54
N GLY A 30 4.50 18.13 -9.78
CA GLY A 30 4.06 19.03 -8.70
C GLY A 30 2.95 18.49 -7.81
N ALA A 31 2.21 17.46 -8.25
CA ALA A 31 1.14 16.86 -7.46
C ALA A 31 1.64 16.10 -6.23
N ILE A 32 2.92 15.73 -6.18
CA ILE A 32 3.51 15.03 -5.03
C ILE A 32 3.52 15.90 -3.76
N ASP A 33 3.55 17.23 -3.92
CA ASP A 33 3.53 18.20 -2.83
C ASP A 33 2.11 18.64 -2.43
N ALA A 34 1.07 18.12 -3.12
CA ALA A 34 -0.31 18.43 -2.77
C ALA A 34 -0.60 18.07 -1.31
N VAL A 35 -1.30 18.98 -0.62
CA VAL A 35 -1.55 18.89 0.81
C VAL A 35 -2.64 17.85 1.09
N VAL A 36 -2.32 16.86 1.92
CA VAL A 36 -3.27 15.86 2.43
C VAL A 36 -3.89 16.32 3.73
N GLN A 37 -3.07 16.63 4.73
CA GLN A 37 -3.51 17.09 6.04
C GLN A 37 -2.44 17.99 6.68
N PRO A 38 -2.67 19.32 6.71
CA PRO A 38 -1.73 20.25 7.32
C PRO A 38 -1.41 19.89 8.78
N GLY A 39 -0.14 20.02 9.17
CA GLY A 39 0.30 19.78 10.54
C GLY A 39 0.30 18.32 11.02
N SER A 40 -0.09 17.38 10.18
CA SER A 40 -0.02 15.94 10.50
C SER A 40 1.37 15.35 10.20
N ARG A 41 1.55 14.07 10.59
CA ARG A 41 2.76 13.30 10.20
C ARG A 41 2.84 13.01 8.70
N LEU A 42 1.71 13.10 7.99
CA LEU A 42 1.56 12.80 6.57
C LEU A 42 0.98 14.02 5.84
N PRO A 43 1.73 15.16 5.81
CA PRO A 43 1.18 16.41 5.34
C PRO A 43 0.95 16.49 3.84
N THR A 44 1.70 15.70 3.04
CA THR A 44 1.66 15.75 1.57
C THR A 44 1.39 14.39 0.96
N VAL A 45 1.02 14.39 -0.31
CA VAL A 45 0.84 13.18 -1.14
C VAL A 45 2.10 12.31 -1.09
N GLY A 46 3.28 12.89 -1.29
CA GLY A 46 4.52 12.12 -1.25
C GLY A 46 4.79 11.47 0.10
N LYS A 47 4.48 12.15 1.22
CA LYS A 47 4.58 11.57 2.56
C LYS A 47 3.55 10.46 2.80
N LEU A 48 2.38 10.57 2.20
CA LEU A 48 1.38 9.51 2.27
C LEU A 48 1.78 8.28 1.45
N ILE A 49 2.38 8.47 0.28
CA ILE A 49 2.94 7.37 -0.53
C ILE A 49 4.11 6.68 0.21
N ASP A 50 5.03 7.45 0.77
CA ASP A 50 6.12 6.95 1.62
C ASP A 50 5.58 6.08 2.76
N HIS A 51 4.51 6.53 3.41
CA HIS A 51 3.83 5.80 4.47
C HIS A 51 3.20 4.49 3.98
N ILE A 52 2.53 4.47 2.84
CA ILE A 52 1.94 3.25 2.25
C ILE A 52 3.02 2.16 2.13
N PHE A 53 4.13 2.48 1.49
CA PHE A 53 5.18 1.51 1.21
C PHE A 53 5.96 1.11 2.46
N LEU A 54 6.19 2.05 3.40
CA LEU A 54 6.80 1.73 4.68
C LEU A 54 5.93 0.79 5.54
N VAL A 55 4.61 0.99 5.53
CA VAL A 55 3.68 0.11 6.26
C VAL A 55 3.68 -1.30 5.66
N GLU A 56 3.65 -1.42 4.34
CA GLU A 56 3.79 -2.71 3.66
C GLU A 56 5.12 -3.40 4.06
N ARG A 57 6.26 -2.69 3.99
CA ARG A 57 7.56 -3.21 4.43
C ARG A 57 7.53 -3.73 5.85
N ARG A 58 6.99 -2.94 6.78
CA ARG A 58 6.90 -3.33 8.21
C ARG A 58 6.03 -4.55 8.42
N HIS A 59 4.99 -4.75 7.63
CA HIS A 59 4.14 -5.94 7.76
C HIS A 59 4.81 -7.19 7.18
N VAL A 60 5.55 -7.07 6.08
CA VAL A 60 6.42 -8.15 5.57
C VAL A 60 7.44 -8.56 6.64
N GLN A 61 8.12 -7.58 7.24
CA GLN A 61 9.10 -7.82 8.30
C GLN A 61 8.47 -8.49 9.53
N ARG A 62 7.28 -8.05 9.96
CA ARG A 62 6.56 -8.70 11.07
C ARG A 62 6.25 -10.16 10.79
N LEU A 63 5.81 -10.49 9.59
CA LEU A 63 5.49 -11.86 9.21
C LEU A 63 6.74 -12.74 9.15
N ARG A 64 7.91 -12.15 8.84
CA ARG A 64 9.21 -12.83 8.84
C ARG A 64 9.92 -12.85 10.20
N GLY A 65 9.42 -12.12 11.19
CA GLY A 65 10.09 -11.97 12.49
C GLY A 65 11.35 -11.11 12.43
N GLU A 66 11.45 -10.20 11.45
CA GLU A 66 12.57 -9.28 11.26
C GLU A 66 12.40 -7.99 12.06
N ASP A 67 13.50 -7.27 12.30
CA ASP A 67 13.48 -5.93 12.87
C ASP A 67 12.75 -4.94 11.94
N LEU A 68 11.95 -4.05 12.54
CA LEU A 68 11.12 -3.13 11.76
C LEU A 68 11.90 -1.93 11.27
N SER A 69 11.79 -1.64 9.98
CA SER A 69 12.31 -0.41 9.39
C SER A 69 11.67 0.82 10.05
N VAL A 70 12.46 1.78 10.47
CA VAL A 70 11.98 3.04 11.07
C VAL A 70 11.49 4.00 9.99
N THR A 71 12.15 4.00 8.83
CA THR A 71 11.91 4.90 7.70
C THR A 71 12.26 4.19 6.39
N THR A 72 11.76 4.69 5.27
CA THR A 72 12.23 4.26 3.93
C THR A 72 13.60 4.84 3.59
N GLY A 73 14.03 5.90 4.30
CA GLY A 73 15.22 6.68 3.94
C GLY A 73 14.98 7.71 2.83
N LEU A 74 13.74 7.84 2.34
CA LEU A 74 13.36 8.71 1.22
C LEU A 74 12.70 10.01 1.71
N SER A 75 12.89 11.10 0.94
CA SER A 75 12.35 12.42 1.33
C SER A 75 10.83 12.53 1.21
N GLY A 76 10.22 11.73 0.35
CA GLY A 76 8.81 11.84 -0.03
C GLY A 76 8.51 12.99 -1.02
N SER A 77 9.54 13.67 -1.55
CA SER A 77 9.39 14.78 -2.51
C SER A 77 9.63 14.37 -3.97
N ASN A 78 9.92 13.09 -4.23
CA ASN A 78 10.22 12.59 -5.56
C ASN A 78 9.53 11.22 -5.77
N ALA A 79 8.65 11.14 -6.76
CA ALA A 79 7.86 9.94 -7.02
C ALA A 79 8.68 8.71 -7.49
N PRO A 80 9.59 8.79 -8.47
CA PRO A 80 10.31 7.62 -8.96
C PRO A 80 10.98 6.76 -7.87
N PRO A 81 11.83 7.28 -6.97
CA PRO A 81 12.46 6.45 -5.94
C PRO A 81 11.45 5.87 -4.93
N LEU A 82 10.34 6.55 -4.66
CA LEU A 82 9.27 6.00 -3.81
C LEU A 82 8.65 4.76 -4.47
N PHE A 83 8.30 4.84 -5.75
CA PHE A 83 7.69 3.71 -6.45
C PHE A 83 8.68 2.58 -6.73
N GLU A 84 9.97 2.85 -6.91
CA GLU A 84 11.01 1.83 -6.98
C GLU A 84 11.12 1.06 -5.65
N TYR A 85 11.15 1.78 -4.53
CA TYR A 85 11.11 1.18 -3.20
C TYR A 85 9.83 0.35 -3.02
N GLY A 86 8.65 0.92 -3.32
CA GLY A 86 7.38 0.22 -3.23
C GLY A 86 7.33 -1.05 -4.09
N ALA A 87 7.91 -1.03 -5.29
CA ALA A 87 8.01 -2.20 -6.16
C ALA A 87 8.92 -3.29 -5.58
N SER A 88 10.02 -2.92 -4.91
CA SER A 88 10.88 -3.90 -4.23
C SER A 88 10.16 -4.57 -3.06
N VAL A 89 9.44 -3.81 -2.25
CA VAL A 89 8.68 -4.33 -1.12
C VAL A 89 7.52 -5.22 -1.60
N ARG A 90 6.86 -4.84 -2.71
CA ARG A 90 5.80 -5.65 -3.31
C ARG A 90 6.29 -7.03 -3.74
N ARG A 91 7.45 -7.14 -4.36
CA ARG A 91 8.05 -8.44 -4.71
C ARG A 91 8.31 -9.30 -3.48
N GLU A 92 8.74 -8.71 -2.37
CA GLU A 92 8.93 -9.43 -1.11
C GLU A 92 7.60 -9.90 -0.52
N LEU A 93 6.54 -9.08 -0.59
CA LEU A 93 5.19 -9.44 -0.17
C LEU A 93 4.63 -10.60 -1.00
N GLU A 94 4.80 -10.54 -2.31
CA GLU A 94 4.38 -11.61 -3.23
C GLU A 94 5.11 -12.92 -2.97
N GLN A 95 6.42 -12.86 -2.71
CA GLN A 95 7.19 -14.05 -2.36
C GLN A 95 6.71 -14.63 -1.03
N LEU A 96 6.55 -13.80 -0.01
CA LEU A 96 6.04 -14.22 1.29
C LEU A 96 4.66 -14.88 1.18
N ALA A 97 3.76 -14.31 0.38
CA ALA A 97 2.42 -14.86 0.20
C ALA A 97 2.42 -16.21 -0.53
N ARG A 98 3.39 -16.44 -1.44
CA ARG A 98 3.56 -17.75 -2.11
C ARG A 98 4.16 -18.81 -1.20
N ASP A 99 5.04 -18.41 -0.30
CA ASP A 99 5.78 -19.32 0.60
C ASP A 99 4.93 -19.75 1.81
N LEU A 100 3.87 -19.01 2.11
CA LEU A 100 2.99 -19.25 3.26
C LEU A 100 1.96 -20.33 2.90
N ASP A 101 1.96 -21.45 3.60
CA ASP A 101 0.93 -22.46 3.43
C ASP A 101 -0.40 -22.08 4.11
N GLU A 102 -1.47 -22.84 3.82
CA GLU A 102 -2.81 -22.52 4.34
C GLU A 102 -2.90 -22.64 5.86
N GLU A 103 -2.21 -23.60 6.49
CA GLU A 103 -2.21 -23.80 7.92
C GLU A 103 -1.51 -22.65 8.61
N GLU A 104 -0.32 -22.27 8.13
CA GLU A 104 0.43 -21.11 8.62
C GLU A 104 -0.33 -19.79 8.41
N ALA A 105 -1.02 -19.65 7.27
CA ALA A 105 -1.78 -18.46 6.93
C ALA A 105 -2.91 -18.19 7.94
N ASP A 106 -3.49 -19.23 8.51
CA ASP A 106 -4.62 -19.15 9.45
C ASP A 106 -4.21 -19.31 10.93
N GLN A 107 -2.93 -19.57 11.21
CA GLN A 107 -2.42 -19.67 12.58
C GLN A 107 -2.42 -18.31 13.27
N LEU A 108 -3.01 -18.23 14.46
CA LEU A 108 -3.01 -17.02 15.27
C LEU A 108 -1.59 -16.68 15.74
N ARG A 109 -1.16 -15.44 15.48
CA ARG A 109 0.13 -14.88 15.90
C ARG A 109 -0.09 -13.61 16.71
N SER A 110 0.75 -13.38 17.73
CA SER A 110 0.81 -12.13 18.46
C SER A 110 1.70 -11.15 17.69
N ILE A 111 1.15 -10.00 17.34
CA ILE A 111 1.83 -8.96 16.56
C ILE A 111 1.84 -7.67 17.37
N TYR A 112 3.02 -7.07 17.55
CA TYR A 112 3.19 -5.82 18.27
C TYR A 112 3.07 -4.62 17.32
N VAL A 113 2.07 -3.76 17.58
CA VAL A 113 1.80 -2.55 16.79
C VAL A 113 1.34 -1.43 17.70
N ARG A 114 1.94 -0.25 17.62
CA ARG A 114 1.59 0.95 18.40
C ARG A 114 1.51 0.66 19.90
N ASP A 115 2.58 0.07 20.41
CA ASP A 115 2.74 -0.25 21.85
C ASP A 115 1.68 -1.21 22.41
N GLN A 116 1.02 -1.98 21.55
CA GLN A 116 0.01 -2.97 21.92
C GLN A 116 0.22 -4.30 21.19
N HIS A 117 -0.11 -5.39 21.87
CA HIS A 117 -0.18 -6.72 21.27
C HIS A 117 -1.55 -6.97 20.66
N TRP A 118 -1.54 -7.40 19.41
CA TRP A 118 -2.72 -7.78 18.65
C TRP A 118 -2.62 -9.24 18.22
N THR A 119 -3.66 -10.00 18.43
CA THR A 119 -3.73 -11.39 17.96
C THR A 119 -4.45 -11.42 16.60
N MET A 120 -3.78 -11.91 15.58
CA MET A 120 -4.34 -12.03 14.23
C MET A 120 -3.63 -13.10 13.42
N THR A 121 -4.24 -13.50 12.31
CA THR A 121 -3.63 -14.43 11.36
C THR A 121 -2.76 -13.70 10.34
N PRO A 122 -1.72 -14.35 9.77
CA PRO A 122 -0.99 -13.84 8.62
C PRO A 122 -1.92 -13.48 7.46
N ARG A 123 -2.92 -14.30 7.15
CA ARG A 123 -3.95 -14.03 6.12
C ARG A 123 -4.61 -12.66 6.34
N LYS A 124 -5.07 -12.38 7.56
CA LYS A 124 -5.67 -11.07 7.88
C LYS A 124 -4.71 -9.93 7.64
N LEU A 125 -3.43 -10.09 7.98
CA LEU A 125 -2.41 -9.06 7.81
C LEU A 125 -2.10 -8.82 6.32
N LEU A 126 -2.01 -9.87 5.53
CA LEU A 126 -1.80 -9.78 4.07
C LEU A 126 -2.95 -9.00 3.40
N PHE A 127 -4.20 -9.33 3.70
CA PHE A 127 -5.34 -8.56 3.18
C PHE A 127 -5.35 -7.11 3.70
N HIS A 128 -4.99 -6.91 4.99
CA HIS A 128 -4.91 -5.56 5.56
C HIS A 128 -3.94 -4.67 4.78
N ILE A 129 -2.77 -5.17 4.38
CA ILE A 129 -1.79 -4.41 3.57
C ILE A 129 -2.45 -3.83 2.31
N LEU A 130 -3.16 -4.67 1.56
CA LEU A 130 -3.79 -4.26 0.30
C LEU A 130 -4.95 -3.28 0.51
N VAL A 131 -5.81 -3.54 1.49
CA VAL A 131 -6.93 -2.65 1.83
C VAL A 131 -6.42 -1.30 2.39
N HIS A 132 -5.35 -1.31 3.18
CA HIS A 132 -4.71 -0.09 3.70
C HIS A 132 -4.23 0.80 2.55
N GLU A 133 -3.60 0.22 1.55
CA GLU A 133 -3.16 0.92 0.35
C GLU A 133 -4.33 1.56 -0.40
N VAL A 134 -5.38 0.80 -0.71
CA VAL A 134 -6.58 1.31 -1.41
C VAL A 134 -7.19 2.52 -0.70
N ARG A 135 -7.28 2.46 0.63
CA ARG A 135 -7.78 3.60 1.43
C ARG A 135 -6.94 4.85 1.27
N HIS A 136 -5.62 4.71 1.19
CA HIS A 136 -4.73 5.84 1.01
C HIS A 136 -4.72 6.38 -0.42
N TRP A 137 -4.89 5.53 -1.43
CA TRP A 137 -5.07 6.02 -2.81
C TRP A 137 -6.31 6.90 -2.94
N ALA A 138 -7.40 6.57 -2.27
CA ALA A 138 -8.59 7.42 -2.25
C ALA A 138 -8.32 8.79 -1.59
N GLN A 139 -7.52 8.84 -0.52
CA GLN A 139 -7.10 10.10 0.11
C GLN A 139 -6.20 10.92 -0.81
N ILE A 140 -5.27 10.28 -1.51
CA ILE A 140 -4.40 10.92 -2.50
C ILE A 140 -5.23 11.50 -3.65
N ALA A 141 -6.20 10.75 -4.18
CA ALA A 141 -7.09 11.20 -5.25
C ALA A 141 -7.87 12.46 -4.83
N LEU A 142 -8.36 12.51 -3.60
CA LEU A 142 -9.02 13.71 -3.06
C LEU A 142 -8.02 14.88 -2.94
N ALA A 143 -6.84 14.65 -2.38
CA ALA A 143 -5.85 15.70 -2.14
C ALA A 143 -5.36 16.36 -3.45
N VAL A 144 -5.03 15.56 -4.48
CA VAL A 144 -4.60 16.10 -5.77
C VAL A 144 -5.71 16.85 -6.47
N ARG A 145 -6.98 16.39 -6.36
CA ARG A 145 -8.14 17.09 -6.91
C ARG A 145 -8.36 18.46 -6.23
N LEU A 146 -8.23 18.53 -4.91
CA LEU A 146 -8.31 19.78 -4.16
C LEU A 146 -7.15 20.75 -4.50
N ALA A 147 -6.01 20.22 -4.92
CA ALA A 147 -4.86 20.99 -5.41
C ALA A 147 -4.98 21.41 -6.89
N GLY A 148 -6.10 21.12 -7.56
CA GLY A 148 -6.37 21.52 -8.94
C GLY A 148 -5.83 20.56 -10.01
N PHE A 149 -5.42 19.36 -9.64
CA PHE A 149 -5.03 18.31 -10.58
C PHE A 149 -6.21 17.36 -10.86
N GLU A 150 -6.32 16.87 -12.08
CA GLU A 150 -7.22 15.76 -12.41
C GLU A 150 -6.50 14.44 -12.08
N PRO A 151 -6.96 13.63 -11.09
CA PRO A 151 -6.33 12.36 -10.78
C PRO A 151 -6.43 11.38 -11.95
N PRO A 152 -5.58 10.32 -12.00
CA PRO A 152 -5.75 9.28 -13.01
C PRO A 152 -7.17 8.70 -12.90
N GLY A 153 -7.84 8.47 -14.04
CA GLY A 153 -9.22 7.98 -14.06
C GLY A 153 -9.35 6.50 -13.69
N ASP A 154 -10.60 6.03 -13.63
CA ASP A 154 -10.93 4.61 -13.53
C ASP A 154 -10.33 3.89 -12.32
N HIS A 155 -10.44 4.51 -11.12
CA HIS A 155 -9.93 3.97 -9.87
C HIS A 155 -10.82 2.89 -9.25
N ASP A 156 -12.10 2.81 -9.66
CA ASP A 156 -13.02 1.83 -9.09
C ASP A 156 -12.71 0.43 -9.56
N LEU A 157 -12.92 -0.54 -8.67
CA LEU A 157 -12.80 -1.96 -8.95
C LEU A 157 -13.63 -2.38 -10.18
N PHE A 158 -14.75 -1.68 -10.41
CA PHE A 158 -15.63 -1.89 -11.56
C PHE A 158 -14.90 -1.75 -12.91
N PHE A 159 -13.95 -0.84 -13.03
CA PHE A 159 -13.18 -0.60 -14.26
C PHE A 159 -11.90 -1.45 -14.33
N SER A 160 -11.58 -2.19 -13.29
CA SER A 160 -10.37 -2.99 -13.22
C SER A 160 -10.54 -4.33 -13.94
N ASN A 161 -9.55 -4.70 -14.76
CA ASN A 161 -9.46 -6.02 -15.36
C ASN A 161 -8.83 -7.09 -14.42
N ALA A 162 -8.52 -6.73 -13.19
CA ALA A 162 -7.89 -7.62 -12.21
C ALA A 162 -8.85 -8.71 -11.71
N LEU A 163 -10.16 -8.40 -11.72
CA LEU A 163 -11.24 -9.34 -11.39
C LEU A 163 -12.04 -9.62 -12.66
N ARG A 164 -12.16 -10.86 -13.04
CA ARG A 164 -12.92 -11.33 -14.20
C ARG A 164 -13.81 -12.51 -13.80
#